data_a0d031d49c8afd65b9d8a6aa3747a28b
#
_entry.id   a0d031d49c8afd65b9d8a6aa3747a28b
#
_cell.length_a   1.000
_cell.length_b   1.000
_cell.length_c   1.000
_cell.angle_alpha   90.00
_cell.angle_beta   90.00
_cell.angle_gamma   90.00
#
_symmetry.space_group_name_H-M   'P 1'
#
loop_
_entity.id
_entity.type
_entity.pdbx_description
1 polymer ?
#
loop_
_entity_poly.entity_id
_entity_poly.type
_entity_poly.pdbx_seq_one_letter_code
_entity_poly.pdbx_strand_id
1 'polypeptide(L)'
;MDGHCKTNAFLILVDTKTRSLHYWSKNGKGYKVFPTSVPLNEELTRLGYTKVTKKVIGPEWRPTKKMRKRDPKLPEFMPPGPDNPLGSHALYLSWPSYRIHGTSDTRTIGRLSASGCIGLDNEQIEELFNLVEIGTPVGIR
;
A
#
# COMPACT_ATOMS: atom_id res chain seq x y z
N MET A 1 10.27 -9.26 26.40
CA MET A 1 10.14 -9.47 25.82
C MET A 1 9.76 -9.83 25.26
N ASP A 2 9.79 -9.66 25.48
CA ASP A 2 9.46 -9.95 24.71
C ASP A 2 9.09 -10.19 23.93
N GLY A 3 9.08 -10.02 24.06
CA GLY A 3 8.86 -9.98 23.21
C GLY A 3 8.44 -10.42 22.56
N HIS A 4 8.62 -10.21 22.74
CA HIS A 4 8.28 -10.49 22.12
C HIS A 4 7.78 -10.60 21.38
N CYS A 5 7.82 -10.43 21.76
CA CYS A 5 7.46 -10.44 21.11
C CYS A 5 7.04 -10.30 20.53
N LYS A 6 7.03 -10.07 20.88
CA LYS A 6 6.70 -9.89 20.31
C LYS A 6 6.54 -9.48 19.51
N THR A 7 6.43 -9.48 20.36
CA THR A 7 6.70 -8.88 19.52
C THR A 7 6.65 -8.82 18.09
N ASN A 8 6.56 -8.77 17.36
CA ASN A 8 6.71 -8.97 15.96
C ASN A 8 5.58 -9.55 15.21
N ALA A 9 4.38 -9.13 15.57
CA ALA A 9 3.22 -9.47 14.83
C ALA A 9 3.27 -8.89 13.41
N PHE A 10 4.02 -7.81 13.19
CA PHE A 10 4.16 -7.21 11.87
C PHE A 10 5.47 -6.44 11.76
N LEU A 11 5.94 -6.24 10.50
CA LEU A 11 7.10 -5.41 10.17
C LEU A 11 6.67 -4.13 9.45
N ILE A 12 5.46 -4.08 8.92
CA ILE A 12 4.86 -2.88 8.36
C ILE A 12 3.58 -2.59 9.12
N LEU A 13 3.42 -1.35 9.53
CA LEU A 13 2.17 -0.89 10.15
C LEU A 13 1.67 0.34 9.39
N VAL A 14 0.46 0.24 8.86
CA VAL A 14 -0.23 1.37 8.26
C VAL A 14 -1.22 1.91 9.27
N ASP A 15 -1.05 3.18 9.65
CA ASP A 15 -1.95 3.85 10.57
C ASP A 15 -2.86 4.78 9.76
N THR A 16 -4.14 4.42 9.65
CA THR A 16 -5.08 5.17 8.82
C THR A 16 -5.47 6.50 9.41
N LYS A 17 -5.33 6.67 10.72
CA LYS A 17 -5.66 7.94 11.39
C LYS A 17 -4.58 8.98 11.16
N THR A 18 -3.32 8.59 11.28
CA THR A 18 -2.19 9.49 11.04
C THR A 18 -1.75 9.49 9.59
N ARG A 19 -2.28 8.57 8.78
CA ARG A 19 -1.94 8.42 7.35
C ARG A 19 -0.46 8.24 7.17
N SER A 20 0.07 7.26 7.89
CA SER A 20 1.49 6.95 7.86
C SER A 20 1.72 5.46 7.76
N LEU A 21 2.81 5.09 7.11
CA LEU A 21 3.26 3.70 7.02
C LEU A 21 4.60 3.61 7.75
N HIS A 22 4.66 2.70 8.71
CA HIS A 22 5.86 2.45 9.50
C HIS A 22 6.48 1.14 9.08
N TYR A 23 7.80 1.12 8.98
CA TYR A 23 8.55 -0.06 8.60
C TYR A 23 9.64 -0.34 9.63
N TRP A 24 9.73 -1.57 10.08
CA TRP A 24 10.82 -2.05 10.94
C TRP A 24 11.54 -3.18 10.25
N SER A 25 12.88 -3.15 10.30
CA SER A 25 13.67 -4.23 9.76
C SER A 25 13.57 -5.46 10.66
N LYS A 26 13.84 -6.66 10.09
CA LYS A 26 13.76 -7.91 10.85
C LYS A 26 14.68 -7.94 12.08
N ASN A 27 15.83 -7.28 11.99
CA ASN A 27 16.77 -7.25 13.10
C ASN A 27 16.41 -6.19 14.15
N GLY A 28 15.33 -5.43 13.94
CA GLY A 28 14.89 -4.40 14.86
C GLY A 28 15.72 -3.14 14.88
N LYS A 29 16.76 -3.04 14.06
CA LYS A 29 17.67 -1.90 14.06
C LYS A 29 17.27 -0.81 13.08
N GLY A 30 16.51 -1.14 12.04
CA GLY A 30 16.07 -0.18 11.04
C GLY A 30 14.62 0.21 11.26
N TYR A 31 14.33 1.50 11.13
CA TYR A 31 12.97 2.02 11.21
C TYR A 31 12.81 3.16 10.21
N LYS A 32 11.69 3.14 9.48
CA LYS A 32 11.35 4.21 8.55
C LYS A 32 9.86 4.49 8.64
N VAL A 33 9.48 5.73 8.37
CA VAL A 33 8.08 6.14 8.33
C VAL A 33 7.85 6.97 7.06
N PHE A 34 6.73 6.69 6.39
CA PHE A 34 6.36 7.37 5.15
C PHE A 34 4.95 7.90 5.26
N PRO A 35 4.67 9.12 4.77
CA PRO A 35 3.29 9.57 4.64
C PRO A 35 2.59 8.78 3.54
N THR A 36 1.33 8.46 3.74
CA THR A 36 0.56 7.66 2.78
C THR A 36 -0.78 8.30 2.48
N SER A 37 -1.34 7.96 1.32
CA SER A 37 -2.77 8.13 1.12
C SER A 37 -3.47 6.89 1.68
N VAL A 38 -4.68 7.06 2.16
CA VAL A 38 -5.48 5.95 2.70
C VAL A 38 -6.88 6.00 2.08
N PRO A 39 -7.64 4.89 2.13
CA PRO A 39 -9.00 4.87 1.57
C PRO A 39 -9.89 5.97 2.12
N LEU A 40 -10.80 6.45 1.28
CA LEU A 40 -11.63 7.61 1.54
C LEU A 40 -12.59 7.43 2.72
N ASN A 41 -13.08 6.23 2.95
CA ASN A 41 -14.02 5.97 4.04
C ASN A 41 -13.85 4.56 4.59
N GLU A 42 -14.52 4.29 5.71
CA GLU A 42 -14.39 3.00 6.40
C GLU A 42 -14.82 1.80 5.57
N GLU A 43 -15.75 1.98 4.64
CA GLU A 43 -16.18 0.89 3.77
C GLU A 43 -15.08 0.45 2.83
N LEU A 44 -14.15 1.35 2.50
CA LEU A 44 -13.01 1.06 1.64
C LEU A 44 -11.78 0.66 2.44
N THR A 45 -11.83 0.77 3.77
CA THR A 45 -10.69 0.52 4.64
C THR A 45 -10.89 -0.79 5.38
N ARG A 46 -10.07 -1.76 5.05
CA ARG A 46 -10.03 -3.01 5.80
C ARG A 46 -8.91 -2.92 6.85
N LEU A 47 -9.24 -3.21 8.10
CA LEU A 47 -8.29 -3.19 9.20
C LEU A 47 -7.93 -4.62 9.61
N GLY A 48 -6.77 -4.79 10.20
CA GLY A 48 -6.33 -6.08 10.71
C GLY A 48 -4.93 -6.45 10.22
N TYR A 49 -4.69 -7.75 10.12
CA TYR A 49 -3.37 -8.26 9.74
C TYR A 49 -3.40 -8.95 8.40
N THR A 50 -2.39 -8.71 7.61
CA THR A 50 -2.20 -9.30 6.30
C THR A 50 -0.69 -9.49 6.09
N LYS A 51 -0.31 -9.84 4.88
CA LYS A 51 1.11 -9.99 4.54
C LYS A 51 1.32 -9.70 3.07
N VAL A 52 2.57 -9.38 2.72
CA VAL A 52 2.95 -9.18 1.33
C VAL A 52 3.00 -10.54 0.62
N THR A 53 2.23 -10.71 -0.43
CA THR A 53 2.17 -11.96 -1.19
C THR A 53 2.86 -11.87 -2.53
N LYS A 54 3.03 -10.66 -3.07
CA LYS A 54 3.60 -10.47 -4.40
C LYS A 54 4.22 -9.09 -4.48
N LYS A 55 5.35 -8.99 -5.17
CA LYS A 55 6.04 -7.73 -5.44
C LYS A 55 6.09 -7.53 -6.95
N VAL A 56 5.62 -6.39 -7.43
CA VAL A 56 5.55 -6.10 -8.86
C VAL A 56 6.19 -4.77 -9.18
N ILE A 57 7.11 -4.77 -10.15
CA ILE A 57 7.69 -3.56 -10.73
C ILE A 57 6.86 -3.24 -11.96
N GLY A 58 6.32 -2.01 -12.03
CA GLY A 58 5.47 -1.63 -13.15
C GLY A 58 4.12 -2.36 -13.14
N PRO A 59 3.29 -2.16 -12.09
CA PRO A 59 2.02 -2.88 -12.03
C PRO A 59 1.04 -2.39 -13.09
N GLU A 60 0.25 -3.33 -13.62
CA GLU A 60 -0.89 -3.02 -14.47
C GLU A 60 -2.08 -2.66 -13.59
N TRP A 61 -2.97 -1.84 -14.10
CA TRP A 61 -4.17 -1.47 -13.37
C TRP A 61 -5.42 -1.92 -14.12
N ARG A 62 -6.27 -2.65 -13.39
CA ARG A 62 -7.56 -3.07 -13.91
C ARG A 62 -8.63 -2.58 -12.97
N PRO A 63 -9.29 -1.45 -13.28
CA PRO A 63 -10.38 -0.96 -12.45
C PRO A 63 -11.46 -2.02 -12.28
N THR A 64 -12.04 -2.10 -11.08
CA THR A 64 -13.12 -3.06 -10.84
C THR A 64 -14.37 -2.66 -11.60
N LYS A 65 -15.30 -3.60 -11.78
CA LYS A 65 -16.59 -3.29 -12.39
C LYS A 65 -17.31 -2.20 -11.63
N LYS A 66 -17.21 -2.20 -10.31
CA LYS A 66 -17.84 -1.19 -9.45
C LYS A 66 -17.24 0.19 -9.73
N MET A 67 -15.93 0.28 -9.87
CA MET A 67 -15.26 1.55 -10.20
C MET A 67 -15.69 2.06 -11.58
N ARG A 68 -15.74 1.19 -12.58
CA ARG A 68 -16.14 1.55 -13.94
C ARG A 68 -17.61 1.93 -14.01
N LYS A 69 -18.44 1.37 -13.11
CA LYS A 69 -19.84 1.71 -13.04
C LYS A 69 -20.04 3.14 -12.53
N ARG A 70 -19.19 3.56 -11.56
CA ARG A 70 -19.23 4.94 -11.05
C ARG A 70 -18.63 5.93 -12.03
N ASP A 71 -17.64 5.50 -12.81
CA ASP A 71 -16.98 6.34 -13.80
C ASP A 71 -16.78 5.53 -15.09
N PRO A 72 -17.75 5.60 -16.02
CA PRO A 72 -17.68 4.86 -17.28
C PRO A 72 -16.50 5.23 -18.17
N LYS A 73 -15.82 6.32 -17.88
CA LYS A 73 -14.64 6.73 -18.67
C LYS A 73 -13.39 5.94 -18.31
N LEU A 74 -13.41 5.18 -17.21
CA LEU A 74 -12.26 4.39 -16.82
C LEU A 74 -12.02 3.26 -17.81
N PRO A 75 -10.75 2.99 -18.17
CA PRO A 75 -10.43 1.89 -19.07
C PRO A 75 -10.61 0.55 -18.36
N GLU A 76 -10.75 -0.53 -19.13
CA GLU A 76 -10.73 -1.87 -18.57
C GLU A 76 -9.34 -2.24 -18.06
N PHE A 77 -8.32 -1.66 -18.65
CA PHE A 77 -6.93 -2.01 -18.41
C PHE A 77 -6.05 -0.81 -18.70
N MET A 78 -5.07 -0.59 -17.82
CA MET A 78 -4.06 0.42 -18.02
C MET A 78 -2.68 -0.20 -17.84
N PRO A 79 -1.80 -0.10 -18.86
CA PRO A 79 -0.45 -0.63 -18.74
C PRO A 79 0.40 0.15 -17.76
N PRO A 80 1.55 -0.40 -17.33
CA PRO A 80 2.47 0.37 -16.49
C PRO A 80 2.87 1.67 -17.17
N GLY A 81 3.06 2.72 -16.36
CA GLY A 81 3.48 4.00 -16.90
C GLY A 81 3.07 5.16 -16.01
N PRO A 82 3.44 6.40 -16.42
CA PRO A 82 3.20 7.58 -15.59
C PRO A 82 1.71 7.89 -15.37
N ASP A 83 0.84 7.44 -16.25
CA ASP A 83 -0.60 7.66 -16.10
C ASP A 83 -1.28 6.60 -15.23
N ASN A 84 -0.56 5.55 -14.86
CA ASN A 84 -1.12 4.45 -14.10
C ASN A 84 -1.18 4.84 -12.61
N PRO A 85 -2.38 4.79 -12.00
CA PRO A 85 -2.53 5.22 -10.60
C PRO A 85 -1.81 4.32 -9.59
N LEU A 86 -1.38 3.13 -9.99
CA LEU A 86 -0.61 2.25 -9.11
C LEU A 86 0.88 2.59 -9.05
N GLY A 87 1.32 3.55 -9.87
CA GLY A 87 2.67 4.05 -9.81
C GLY A 87 3.74 3.09 -10.31
N SER A 88 4.95 3.23 -9.79
CA SER A 88 6.11 2.49 -10.27
C SER A 88 6.24 1.08 -9.72
N HIS A 89 5.74 0.86 -8.52
CA HIS A 89 5.88 -0.43 -7.80
C HIS A 89 4.63 -0.72 -7.00
N ALA A 90 4.36 -1.99 -6.76
CA ALA A 90 3.26 -2.42 -5.91
C ALA A 90 3.63 -3.62 -5.06
N LEU A 91 3.17 -3.60 -3.82
CA LEU A 91 3.25 -4.72 -2.89
C LEU A 91 1.82 -5.23 -2.73
N TYR A 92 1.56 -6.43 -3.24
CA TYR A 92 0.23 -7.03 -3.15
C TYR A 92 0.09 -7.70 -1.80
N LEU A 93 -1.06 -7.51 -1.18
CA LEU A 93 -1.36 -8.07 0.13
C LEU A 93 -2.20 -9.34 0.00
N SER A 94 -2.30 -10.12 1.07
CA SER A 94 -3.07 -11.35 1.04
C SER A 94 -4.58 -11.10 0.91
N TRP A 95 -5.03 -9.89 1.22
CA TRP A 95 -6.43 -9.53 1.01
C TRP A 95 -6.67 -9.18 -0.46
N PRO A 96 -7.72 -9.72 -1.08
CA PRO A 96 -8.00 -9.43 -2.49
C PRO A 96 -8.12 -7.93 -2.76
N SER A 97 -7.49 -7.49 -3.83
CA SER A 97 -7.50 -6.10 -4.29
C SER A 97 -6.83 -5.08 -3.37
N TYR A 98 -6.18 -5.51 -2.30
CA TYR A 98 -5.42 -4.61 -1.43
C TYR A 98 -3.97 -4.58 -1.84
N ARG A 99 -3.43 -3.37 -1.97
CA ARG A 99 -2.04 -3.15 -2.37
C ARG A 99 -1.48 -1.94 -1.65
N ILE A 100 -0.16 -1.96 -1.46
CA ILE A 100 0.62 -0.77 -1.14
C ILE A 100 1.33 -0.42 -2.44
N HIS A 101 1.09 0.76 -2.98
CA HIS A 101 1.57 1.09 -4.32
C HIS A 101 2.13 2.51 -4.37
N GLY A 102 2.81 2.82 -5.47
CA GLY A 102 3.32 4.16 -5.70
C GLY A 102 2.29 5.08 -6.35
N THR A 103 2.64 6.34 -6.40
CA THR A 103 1.89 7.34 -7.17
C THR A 103 2.82 8.44 -7.61
N SER A 104 2.57 8.97 -8.80
CA SER A 104 3.23 10.19 -9.28
C SER A 104 2.47 11.44 -8.85
N ASP A 105 1.24 11.29 -8.35
CA ASP A 105 0.44 12.41 -7.89
C ASP A 105 0.63 12.62 -6.39
N THR A 106 1.67 13.39 -6.05
CA THR A 106 2.02 13.63 -4.66
C THR A 106 0.98 14.43 -3.88
N ARG A 107 0.01 15.03 -4.58
CA ARG A 107 -1.08 15.76 -3.91
C ARG A 107 -1.98 14.85 -3.08
N THR A 108 -1.98 13.55 -3.36
CA THR A 108 -2.80 12.58 -2.60
C THR A 108 -2.11 12.08 -1.34
N ILE A 109 -0.78 12.27 -1.24
CA ILE A 109 -0.02 11.74 -0.10
C ILE A 109 -0.43 12.49 1.18
N GLY A 110 -0.69 11.71 2.24
CA GLY A 110 -1.16 12.26 3.51
C GLY A 110 -2.64 12.62 3.52
N ARG A 111 -3.39 12.23 2.49
CA ARG A 111 -4.80 12.53 2.33
C ARG A 111 -5.63 11.26 2.14
N LEU A 112 -6.94 11.43 2.17
CA LEU A 112 -7.86 10.36 1.85
C LEU A 112 -7.90 10.19 0.32
N SER A 113 -7.97 8.95 -0.11
CA SER A 113 -7.93 8.58 -1.51
C SER A 113 -9.16 7.77 -1.88
N ALA A 114 -9.70 7.99 -3.07
CA ALA A 114 -10.86 7.23 -3.55
C ALA A 114 -10.47 5.85 -4.09
N SER A 115 -9.20 5.53 -4.19
CA SER A 115 -8.74 4.30 -4.82
C SER A 115 -8.87 3.04 -3.97
N GLY A 116 -9.05 3.18 -2.67
CA GLY A 116 -9.18 2.03 -1.77
C GLY A 116 -7.87 1.35 -1.40
N CYS A 117 -6.73 1.83 -1.88
CA CYS A 117 -5.41 1.25 -1.61
C CYS A 117 -4.51 2.25 -0.89
N ILE A 118 -3.40 1.74 -0.37
CA ILE A 118 -2.43 2.55 0.37
C ILE A 118 -1.39 3.07 -0.62
N GLY A 119 -1.29 4.38 -0.76
CA GLY A 119 -0.38 4.99 -1.73
C GLY A 119 0.79 5.71 -1.10
N LEU A 120 1.96 5.56 -1.71
CA LEU A 120 3.18 6.28 -1.36
C LEU A 120 3.70 7.02 -2.58
N ASP A 121 4.56 8.01 -2.35
CA ASP A 121 5.34 8.62 -3.42
C ASP A 121 6.14 7.52 -4.13
N ASN A 122 6.32 7.63 -5.44
CA ASN A 122 7.04 6.62 -6.23
C ASN A 122 8.46 6.36 -5.70
N GLU A 123 9.17 7.38 -5.25
CA GLU A 123 10.51 7.19 -4.69
C GLU A 123 10.46 6.40 -3.39
N GLN A 124 9.44 6.64 -2.59
CA GLN A 124 9.29 5.97 -1.29
C GLN A 124 8.82 4.53 -1.43
N ILE A 125 7.91 4.25 -2.37
CA ILE A 125 7.51 2.86 -2.59
C ILE A 125 8.67 2.04 -3.16
N GLU A 126 9.51 2.64 -3.98
CA GLU A 126 10.70 1.96 -4.48
C GLU A 126 11.64 1.60 -3.33
N GLU A 127 11.86 2.52 -2.40
CA GLU A 127 12.67 2.26 -1.22
C GLU A 127 12.08 1.13 -0.38
N LEU A 128 10.78 1.19 -0.08
CA LEU A 128 10.12 0.15 0.70
C LEU A 128 10.13 -1.19 -0.02
N PHE A 129 9.91 -1.18 -1.33
CA PHE A 129 9.92 -2.38 -2.17
C PHE A 129 11.25 -3.13 -2.06
N ASN A 130 12.36 -2.39 -2.02
CA ASN A 130 13.69 -3.00 -1.93
C ASN A 130 14.00 -3.52 -0.52
N LEU A 131 13.28 -3.05 0.50
CA LEU A 131 13.51 -3.45 1.88
C LEU A 131 12.68 -4.66 2.31
N VAL A 132 11.52 -4.88 1.70
CA VAL A 132 10.60 -5.92 2.16
C VAL A 132 10.70 -7.17 1.31
N GLU A 133 10.30 -8.30 1.90
CA GLU A 133 10.27 -9.59 1.23
C GLU A 133 8.84 -10.09 1.15
N ILE A 134 8.60 -11.02 0.21
CA ILE A 134 7.33 -11.74 0.18
C ILE A 134 7.18 -12.48 1.51
N GLY A 135 6.01 -12.38 2.11
CA GLY A 135 5.74 -12.93 3.43
C GLY A 135 5.86 -11.92 4.57
N THR A 136 6.34 -10.69 4.28
CA THR A 136 6.44 -9.66 5.31
C THR A 136 5.07 -9.38 5.92
N PRO A 137 4.93 -9.49 7.26
CA PRO A 137 3.64 -9.23 7.91
C PRO A 137 3.32 -7.75 7.93
N VAL A 138 2.04 -7.43 7.71
CA VAL A 138 1.54 -6.06 7.61
C VAL A 138 0.32 -5.91 8.53
N GLY A 139 0.34 -4.87 9.37
CA GLY A 139 -0.83 -4.48 10.15
C GLY A 139 -1.42 -3.19 9.58
N ILE A 140 -2.75 -3.11 9.58
CA ILE A 140 -3.46 -1.89 9.17
C ILE A 140 -4.47 -1.55 10.26
N ARG A 141 -4.36 -0.35 10.81
CA ARG A 141 -5.25 0.11 11.87
C ARG A 141 -5.77 1.52 11.66
#